data_bcca55338ab298d1da95ea56b84f892a
#
_entry.id   bcca55338ab298d1da95ea56b84f892a
#
_cell.length_a   1.000
_cell.length_b   1.000
_cell.length_c   1.000
_cell.angle_alpha   90.00
_cell.angle_beta   90.00
_cell.angle_gamma   90.00
#
_symmetry.space_group_name_H-M   'P 1'
#
loop_
_entity.id
_entity.type
_entity.pdbx_description
1 polymer ?
#
loop_
_entity_poly.entity_id
_entity_poly.type
_entity_poly.pdbx_seq_one_letter_code
_entity_poly.pdbx_strand_id
1 'polypeptide(L)' 'MPINMTDYKMIIHERVYNVIQIMIDFAPYEENEEGKPPKPKFIEAVYIDEDGTIKALRDEAWCFQFIRRTAEV' A
#
# COMPACT_ATOMS: atom_id res chain seq x y z
N MET A 1 1.63 -12.44 -1.43
CA MET A 1 1.90 -12.25 -2.84
C MET A 1 1.98 -10.78 -3.17
N PRO A 2 3.08 -10.31 -3.79
CA PRO A 2 3.20 -8.89 -4.08
C PRO A 2 2.23 -8.45 -5.17
N ILE A 3 1.76 -7.22 -5.02
CA ILE A 3 0.86 -6.61 -5.98
C ILE A 3 1.62 -5.49 -6.68
N ASN A 4 1.62 -5.53 -8.02
CA ASN A 4 2.29 -4.49 -8.81
C ASN A 4 1.51 -3.18 -8.69
N MET A 5 2.19 -2.11 -8.32
CA MET A 5 1.58 -0.81 -8.09
C MET A 5 2.21 0.29 -8.93
N THR A 6 2.88 -0.08 -10.04
CA THR A 6 3.59 0.90 -10.85
C THR A 6 2.68 1.94 -11.51
N ASP A 7 1.39 1.64 -11.63
CA ASP A 7 0.42 2.59 -12.15
C ASP A 7 -0.16 3.53 -11.09
N TYR A 8 0.37 3.47 -9.88
CA TYR A 8 -0.15 4.23 -8.76
C TYR A 8 0.94 5.04 -8.09
N LYS A 9 0.53 6.06 -7.35
CA LYS A 9 1.37 6.77 -6.39
C LYS A 9 0.86 6.47 -5.00
N MET A 10 1.78 6.41 -4.05
CA MET A 10 1.47 6.13 -2.65
C MET A 10 1.52 7.43 -1.86
N ILE A 11 0.50 7.66 -1.04
CA ILE A 11 0.48 8.78 -0.12
C ILE A 11 0.51 8.22 1.29
N ILE A 12 1.49 8.63 2.06
CA ILE A 12 1.62 8.25 3.46
C ILE A 12 2.36 9.35 4.20
N HIS A 13 1.92 9.63 5.42
CA HIS A 13 2.54 10.66 6.27
C HIS A 13 2.65 12.01 5.54
N GLU A 14 1.59 12.35 4.77
CA GLU A 14 1.50 13.62 4.05
C GLU A 14 2.53 13.77 2.93
N ARG A 15 3.13 12.66 2.49
CA ARG A 15 4.08 12.66 1.39
C ARG A 15 3.64 11.72 0.29
N VAL A 16 4.05 12.03 -0.95
CA VAL A 16 3.70 11.25 -2.12
C VAL A 16 4.95 10.56 -2.64
N TYR A 17 4.85 9.26 -2.88
CA TYR A 17 5.97 8.46 -3.36
C TYR A 17 5.57 7.66 -4.59
N ASN A 18 6.57 7.33 -5.40
CA ASN A 18 6.38 6.40 -6.51
C ASN A 18 6.49 4.99 -5.95
N VAL A 19 5.37 4.29 -5.88
CA VAL A 19 5.31 2.95 -5.33
C VAL A 19 5.55 1.93 -6.45
N ILE A 20 6.25 0.85 -6.12
CA ILE A 20 6.56 -0.22 -7.06
C ILE A 20 5.62 -1.40 -6.84
N GLN A 21 5.53 -1.86 -5.60
CA GLN A 21 4.69 -3.00 -5.25
C GLN A 21 4.30 -2.92 -3.79
N ILE A 22 3.25 -3.63 -3.44
CA ILE A 22 2.83 -3.76 -2.05
C ILE A 22 2.55 -5.21 -1.73
N MET A 23 2.64 -5.54 -0.45
CA MET A 23 2.15 -6.80 0.09
C MET A 23 1.15 -6.48 1.18
N ILE A 24 0.03 -7.18 1.19
CA ILE A 24 -1.05 -6.91 2.12
C ILE A 24 -1.17 -8.07 3.10
N ASP A 25 -1.12 -7.76 4.39
CA ASP A 25 -1.42 -8.72 5.45
C ASP A 25 -2.84 -8.45 5.92
N PHE A 26 -3.68 -9.47 5.83
CA PHE A 26 -5.07 -9.35 6.23
C PHE A 26 -5.24 -9.71 7.71
N ALA A 27 -6.30 -9.19 8.29
CA ALA A 27 -6.64 -9.51 9.67
C ALA A 27 -6.88 -11.02 9.81
N PRO A 28 -6.53 -11.61 10.98
CA PRO A 28 -6.82 -13.02 11.21
C PRO A 28 -8.29 -13.33 11.01
N TYR A 29 -8.57 -14.55 10.56
CA TYR A 29 -9.92 -14.97 10.26
C TYR A 29 -10.90 -14.74 11.40
N GLU A 30 -10.48 -15.04 12.62
CA GLU A 30 -11.36 -14.88 13.80
C GLU A 30 -11.67 -13.43 14.14
N GLU A 31 -10.99 -12.47 13.54
CA GLU A 31 -11.29 -11.05 13.73
C GLU A 31 -12.32 -10.56 12.72
N ASN A 32 -12.63 -11.37 11.73
CA ASN A 32 -13.59 -10.98 10.69
C ASN A 32 -14.99 -11.43 11.09
N GLU A 33 -15.98 -10.59 10.78
CA GLU A 33 -17.37 -10.98 10.95
C GLU A 33 -17.73 -12.00 9.90
N GLU A 34 -18.57 -12.95 10.28
CA GLU A 34 -19.03 -13.99 9.37
C GLU A 34 -19.69 -13.37 8.14
N GLY A 35 -19.32 -13.88 6.98
CA GLY A 35 -19.89 -13.42 5.73
C GLY A 35 -19.27 -12.17 5.15
N LYS A 36 -18.27 -11.58 5.81
CA LYS A 36 -17.58 -10.40 5.30
C LYS A 36 -16.22 -10.76 4.75
N PRO A 37 -15.74 -10.04 3.72
CA PRO A 37 -14.39 -10.27 3.22
C PRO A 37 -13.34 -9.88 4.26
N PRO A 38 -12.16 -10.49 4.24
CA PRO A 38 -11.07 -10.11 5.14
C PRO A 38 -10.67 -8.66 4.91
N LYS A 39 -10.29 -7.98 5.99
CA LYS A 39 -9.85 -6.59 5.92
C LYS A 39 -8.33 -6.51 5.94
N PRO A 40 -7.73 -5.64 5.11
CA PRO A 40 -6.30 -5.41 5.20
C PRO A 40 -5.94 -4.85 6.57
N LYS A 41 -4.88 -5.38 7.18
CA LYS A 41 -4.42 -4.91 8.49
C LYS A 41 -3.12 -4.15 8.36
N PHE A 42 -2.15 -4.72 7.65
CA PHE A 42 -0.87 -4.09 7.42
C PHE A 42 -0.54 -4.13 5.94
N ILE A 43 0.19 -3.13 5.50
CA ILE A 43 0.71 -3.08 4.13
C ILE A 43 2.20 -2.83 4.20
N GLU A 44 2.96 -3.62 3.44
CA GLU A 44 4.37 -3.37 3.22
C GLU A 44 4.53 -2.85 1.80
N ALA A 45 5.01 -1.63 1.68
CA ALA A 45 5.17 -0.99 0.38
C ALA A 45 6.63 -0.86 0.01
N VAL A 46 6.96 -1.20 -1.23
CA VAL A 46 8.28 -0.97 -1.80
C VAL A 46 8.15 0.24 -2.71
N TYR A 47 8.95 1.25 -2.48
CA TYR A 47 8.81 2.53 -3.16
C TYR A 47 10.17 3.17 -3.45
N ILE A 48 10.15 4.20 -4.28
CA ILE A 48 11.34 4.96 -4.61
C ILE A 48 11.31 6.27 -3.82
N ASP A 49 12.35 6.47 -3.02
CA ASP A 49 12.48 7.68 -2.21
C ASP A 49 12.96 8.85 -3.07
N GLU A 50 12.95 10.04 -2.48
CA GLU A 50 13.32 11.27 -3.17
C GLU A 50 14.75 11.23 -3.71
N ASP A 51 15.61 10.50 -3.07
CA ASP A 51 17.01 10.35 -3.50
C ASP A 51 17.22 9.27 -4.56
N GLY A 52 16.14 8.65 -5.03
CA GLY A 52 16.21 7.58 -6.00
C GLY A 52 16.47 6.20 -5.43
N THR A 53 16.51 6.08 -4.11
CA THR A 53 16.78 4.80 -3.45
C THR A 53 15.50 4.01 -3.29
N ILE A 54 15.58 2.70 -3.52
CA ILE A 54 14.44 1.80 -3.30
C ILE A 54 14.38 1.46 -1.82
N LYS A 55 13.24 1.71 -1.21
CA LYS A 55 13.03 1.46 0.22
C LYS A 55 11.74 0.70 0.44
N ALA A 56 11.60 0.12 1.62
CA ALA A 56 10.38 -0.59 2.02
C ALA A 56 9.87 0.00 3.32
N LEU A 57 8.54 0.08 3.42
CA LEU A 57 7.88 0.61 4.61
C LEU A 57 6.69 -0.28 4.94
N ARG A 58 6.59 -0.69 6.21
CA ARG A 58 5.45 -1.45 6.70
C ARG A 58 4.69 -0.63 7.73
N ASP A 59 3.39 -0.50 7.53
CA ASP A 59 2.55 0.23 8.47
C ASP A 59 1.12 -0.29 8.38
N GLU A 60 0.26 0.22 9.25
CA GLU A 60 -1.15 -0.17 9.22
C GLU A 60 -1.79 0.27 7.92
N ALA A 61 -2.70 -0.57 7.40
CA ALA A 61 -3.27 -0.36 6.08
C ALA A 61 -3.97 1.00 5.95
N TRP A 62 -4.61 1.47 7.02
CA TRP A 62 -5.34 2.74 6.97
C TRP A 62 -4.42 3.96 6.81
N CYS A 63 -3.12 3.81 7.05
CA CYS A 63 -2.18 4.90 6.86
C CYS A 63 -1.87 5.19 5.40
N PHE A 64 -2.16 4.23 4.53
CA PHE A 64 -1.80 4.33 3.13
C PHE A 64 -2.96 4.80 2.28
N GLN A 65 -2.66 5.60 1.27
CA GLN A 65 -3.61 6.00 0.25
C GLN A 65 -2.93 5.86 -1.10
N PHE A 66 -3.66 5.36 -2.09
CA PHE A 66 -3.10 5.15 -3.42
C PHE A 66 -3.95 5.88 -4.45
N ILE A 67 -3.29 6.55 -5.38
CA ILE A 67 -3.97 7.24 -6.46
C ILE A 67 -3.37 6.79 -7.79
N ARG A 68 -4.19 6.72 -8.82
CA ARG A 68 -3.73 6.34 -10.15
C ARG A 68 -2.96 7.46 -10.80
N ARG A 69 -1.84 7.10 -11.44
CA ARG A 69 -1.05 8.07 -12.18
C ARG A 69 -1.78 8.60 -13.39
N THR A 70 -2.63 7.77 -13.97
CA THR A 70 -3.35 8.15 -15.20
C THR A 70 -4.29 9.33 -15.00
N ALA A 71 -4.59 9.67 -13.76
CA ALA A 71 -5.46 10.82 -13.48
C ALA A 71 -4.82 12.15 -13.87
N GLU A 72 -3.57 12.14 -14.27
CA GLU A 72 -2.83 13.35 -14.61
C GLU A 72 -3.05 13.82 -16.03
N VAL A 73 -3.63 13.01 -16.86
CA VAL A 73 -3.78 13.34 -18.28
C VAL A 73 -4.78 14.43 -18.52
#